data_c0bfa83e022a65534d628c1ca8ee609b
#
_entry.id   c0bfa83e022a65534d628c1ca8ee609b
#
_cell.length_a   1.000
_cell.length_b   1.000
_cell.length_c   1.000
_cell.angle_alpha   90.00
_cell.angle_beta   90.00
_cell.angle_gamma   90.00
#
_symmetry.space_group_name_H-M   'P 1'
#
loop_
_entity.id
_entity.type
_entity.pdbx_description
1 polymer ?
#
loop_
_entity_poly.entity_id
_entity_poly.type
_entity_poly.pdbx_seq_one_letter_code
_entity_poly.pdbx_strand_id
1 'polypeptide(L)'
;MYVCIYGSAIESIDKIYRKEGFKLGKGDRLILEKIKESKKKTILIINKIDLVKKEEVARLIDLYKNEYNFEAVIPVSVEKKINLEEIITEISKHLKVGPAYYDIEEYTDQTLRQLVEEIIREKALRLLDDEVPHGIYVETEKMKERETKSGEPIYDVEATIYCLRNSHKGIIIGKDGNMLKRIASYARMDLEKMLDMKINLKVWVKVKEDWQNNDNLIKKFKLQ
;
A
#
# COMPACT_ATOMS: atom_id res chain seq x y z
N MET A 1 5.72 11.52 -17.32
CA MET A 1 6.75 11.10 -16.35
C MET A 1 6.25 9.83 -15.68
N TYR A 2 7.12 8.86 -15.46
CA TYR A 2 6.81 7.70 -14.61
C TYR A 2 7.63 7.79 -13.33
N VAL A 3 7.00 7.46 -12.21
CA VAL A 3 7.69 7.24 -10.94
C VAL A 3 7.64 5.74 -10.68
N CYS A 4 8.80 5.10 -10.63
CA CYS A 4 8.90 3.68 -10.35
C CYS A 4 9.39 3.50 -8.91
N ILE A 5 8.56 2.92 -8.05
CA ILE A 5 8.93 2.65 -6.65
C ILE A 5 9.39 1.21 -6.56
N TYR A 6 10.63 1.03 -6.16
CA TYR A 6 11.26 -0.25 -6.02
C TYR A 6 11.51 -0.57 -4.54
N GLY A 7 10.73 -1.49 -3.98
CA GLY A 7 10.85 -1.89 -2.57
C GLY A 7 11.23 -3.36 -2.38
N SER A 8 10.88 -4.23 -3.32
CA SER A 8 11.09 -5.67 -3.19
C SER A 8 12.53 -6.14 -3.45
N ALA A 9 13.38 -5.31 -4.11
CA ALA A 9 14.78 -5.65 -4.33
C ALA A 9 15.55 -5.86 -3.04
N ILE A 10 15.26 -5.03 -2.04
CA ILE A 10 16.02 -5.08 -0.79
C ILE A 10 15.77 -6.36 -0.02
N GLU A 11 14.55 -6.87 -0.01
CA GLU A 11 14.22 -8.17 0.61
C GLU A 11 14.81 -9.36 -0.19
N SER A 12 14.96 -9.20 -1.49
CA SER A 12 15.57 -10.19 -2.38
C SER A 12 17.10 -10.13 -2.38
N ILE A 13 17.71 -8.98 -2.03
CA ILE A 13 19.16 -8.78 -1.98
C ILE A 13 19.84 -9.83 -1.10
N ASP A 14 19.26 -10.14 0.06
CA ASP A 14 19.85 -11.09 0.99
C ASP A 14 19.95 -12.53 0.44
N LYS A 15 19.03 -12.94 -0.44
CA LYS A 15 18.99 -14.32 -0.97
C LYS A 15 19.65 -14.49 -2.34
N ILE A 16 19.49 -13.53 -3.23
CA ILE A 16 19.93 -13.65 -4.64
C ILE A 16 21.34 -13.07 -4.83
N TYR A 17 21.65 -11.96 -4.18
CA TYR A 17 22.91 -11.24 -4.42
C TYR A 17 24.12 -11.84 -3.70
N ARG A 18 23.92 -12.55 -2.58
CA ARG A 18 25.02 -13.25 -1.90
C ARG A 18 25.50 -14.50 -2.66
N LYS A 19 24.66 -15.11 -3.52
CA LYS A 19 25.01 -16.33 -4.27
C LYS A 19 25.47 -16.09 -5.72
N GLU A 20 24.96 -15.08 -6.42
CA GLU A 20 25.15 -14.92 -7.87
C GLU A 20 25.79 -13.59 -8.30
N GLY A 21 26.19 -12.74 -7.34
CA GLY A 21 26.67 -11.38 -7.62
C GLY A 21 25.53 -10.39 -7.84
N PHE A 22 25.86 -9.10 -7.85
CA PHE A 22 24.90 -8.00 -8.03
C PHE A 22 24.33 -8.00 -9.46
N LYS A 23 23.17 -8.60 -9.67
CA LYS A 23 22.47 -8.65 -10.98
C LYS A 23 20.99 -8.32 -10.80
N LEU A 24 20.40 -7.66 -11.78
CA LEU A 24 18.97 -7.39 -11.79
C LEU A 24 18.16 -8.69 -11.93
N GLY A 25 17.11 -8.79 -11.14
CA GLY A 25 16.15 -9.89 -11.20
C GLY A 25 15.38 -9.91 -12.52
N LYS A 26 14.70 -11.04 -12.81
CA LYS A 26 13.87 -11.15 -14.03
C LYS A 26 12.76 -10.12 -14.08
N GLY A 27 12.11 -9.86 -12.92
CA GLY A 27 11.04 -8.86 -12.80
C GLY A 27 11.51 -7.45 -13.12
N ASP A 28 12.70 -7.09 -12.64
CA ASP A 28 13.30 -5.77 -12.84
C ASP A 28 13.62 -5.53 -14.31
N ARG A 29 14.17 -6.55 -14.97
CA ARG A 29 14.46 -6.49 -16.42
C ARG A 29 13.20 -6.25 -17.23
N LEU A 30 12.10 -6.95 -16.92
CA LEU A 30 10.81 -6.73 -17.59
C LEU A 30 10.28 -5.30 -17.40
N ILE A 31 10.42 -4.75 -16.19
CA ILE A 31 10.01 -3.36 -15.90
C ILE A 31 10.90 -2.39 -16.67
N LEU A 32 12.23 -2.61 -16.67
CA LEU A 32 13.16 -1.77 -17.40
C LEU A 32 12.92 -1.80 -18.93
N GLU A 33 12.58 -2.95 -19.50
CA GLU A 33 12.20 -3.06 -20.92
C GLU A 33 10.97 -2.20 -21.21
N LYS A 34 9.91 -2.29 -20.39
CA LYS A 34 8.72 -1.45 -20.53
C LYS A 34 9.04 0.04 -20.39
N ILE A 35 9.92 0.41 -19.48
CA ILE A 35 10.38 1.80 -19.31
C ILE A 35 11.10 2.26 -20.58
N LYS A 36 12.03 1.45 -21.13
CA LYS A 36 12.76 1.73 -22.38
C LYS A 36 11.80 1.91 -23.55
N GLU A 37 10.82 1.03 -23.70
CA GLU A 37 9.79 1.10 -24.73
C GLU A 37 8.92 2.36 -24.62
N SER A 38 8.59 2.77 -23.41
CA SER A 38 7.72 3.93 -23.17
C SER A 38 8.35 5.26 -23.59
N LYS A 39 9.68 5.35 -23.66
CA LYS A 39 10.47 6.56 -23.94
C LYS A 39 10.13 7.74 -23.02
N LYS A 40 9.56 7.47 -21.85
CA LYS A 40 9.16 8.54 -20.91
C LYS A 40 10.26 8.81 -19.89
N LYS A 41 10.41 10.07 -19.51
CA LYS A 41 11.25 10.47 -18.38
C LYS A 41 10.83 9.70 -17.15
N THR A 42 11.78 9.06 -16.49
CA THR A 42 11.52 8.16 -15.37
C THR A 42 12.40 8.49 -14.17
N ILE A 43 11.81 8.58 -13.01
CA ILE A 43 12.50 8.69 -11.72
C ILE A 43 12.44 7.32 -11.05
N LEU A 44 13.58 6.81 -10.60
CA LEU A 44 13.68 5.58 -9.83
C LEU A 44 13.75 5.89 -8.34
N ILE A 45 12.84 5.32 -7.56
CA ILE A 45 12.84 5.39 -6.09
C ILE A 45 13.23 4.02 -5.54
N ILE A 46 14.33 3.95 -4.79
CA ILE A 46 14.79 2.74 -4.11
C ILE A 46 14.38 2.84 -2.64
N ASN A 47 13.31 2.13 -2.26
CA ASN A 47 12.76 2.17 -0.90
C ASN A 47 13.38 1.09 0.01
N LYS A 48 13.17 1.21 1.33
CA LYS A 48 13.64 0.29 2.38
C LYS A 48 15.16 0.28 2.57
N ILE A 49 15.83 1.40 2.33
CA ILE A 49 17.30 1.48 2.50
C ILE A 49 17.77 1.29 3.95
N ASP A 50 16.86 1.39 4.91
CA ASP A 50 17.10 1.11 6.33
C ASP A 50 17.39 -0.36 6.64
N LEU A 51 17.06 -1.28 5.72
CA LEU A 51 17.27 -2.72 5.87
C LEU A 51 18.65 -3.20 5.39
N VAL A 52 19.42 -2.35 4.74
CA VAL A 52 20.70 -2.71 4.12
C VAL A 52 21.80 -1.68 4.43
N LYS A 53 23.05 -2.08 4.20
CA LYS A 53 24.21 -1.19 4.39
C LYS A 53 24.29 -0.13 3.28
N LYS A 54 24.87 1.03 3.59
CA LYS A 54 25.04 2.13 2.64
C LYS A 54 25.80 1.72 1.38
N GLU A 55 26.80 0.85 1.52
CA GLU A 55 27.60 0.34 0.41
C GLU A 55 26.77 -0.52 -0.56
N GLU A 56 25.78 -1.24 -0.05
CA GLU A 56 24.86 -2.05 -0.87
C GLU A 56 23.87 -1.15 -1.61
N VAL A 57 23.40 -0.08 -0.96
CA VAL A 57 22.58 0.95 -1.63
C VAL A 57 23.32 1.61 -2.77
N ALA A 58 24.60 1.99 -2.55
CA ALA A 58 25.44 2.60 -3.59
C ALA A 58 25.60 1.67 -4.80
N ARG A 59 25.89 0.39 -4.56
CA ARG A 59 26.01 -0.62 -5.62
C ARG A 59 24.70 -0.82 -6.40
N LEU A 60 23.54 -0.76 -5.73
CA LEU A 60 22.24 -0.81 -6.40
C LEU A 60 22.02 0.39 -7.31
N ILE A 61 22.33 1.59 -6.82
CA ILE A 61 22.24 2.81 -7.61
C ILE A 61 23.08 2.69 -8.88
N ASP A 62 24.33 2.25 -8.75
CA ASP A 62 25.23 2.07 -9.88
C ASP A 62 24.71 1.01 -10.87
N LEU A 63 24.17 -0.10 -10.35
CA LEU A 63 23.59 -1.16 -11.17
C LEU A 63 22.45 -0.64 -12.05
N TYR A 64 21.50 0.10 -11.45
CA TYR A 64 20.37 0.65 -12.21
C TYR A 64 20.78 1.77 -13.16
N LYS A 65 21.70 2.63 -12.78
CA LYS A 65 22.24 3.70 -13.65
C LYS A 65 22.96 3.16 -14.87
N ASN A 66 23.60 2.00 -14.78
CA ASN A 66 24.23 1.34 -15.91
C ASN A 66 23.22 0.71 -16.90
N GLU A 67 22.01 0.41 -16.46
CA GLU A 67 20.98 -0.21 -17.28
C GLU A 67 20.06 0.81 -17.97
N TYR A 68 19.83 1.96 -17.37
CA TYR A 68 18.95 3.00 -17.90
C TYR A 68 19.32 4.38 -17.37
N ASN A 69 19.19 5.39 -18.23
CA ASN A 69 19.43 6.79 -17.85
C ASN A 69 18.18 7.39 -17.20
N PHE A 70 18.03 7.19 -15.90
CA PHE A 70 16.95 7.80 -15.12
C PHE A 70 17.18 9.30 -14.96
N GLU A 71 16.10 10.10 -14.89
CA GLU A 71 16.18 11.53 -14.56
C GLU A 71 16.76 11.71 -13.14
N ALA A 72 16.35 10.85 -12.21
CA ALA A 72 16.93 10.77 -10.87
C ALA A 72 16.80 9.35 -10.30
N VAL A 73 17.71 8.99 -9.40
CA VAL A 73 17.64 7.77 -8.58
C VAL A 73 17.69 8.19 -7.13
N ILE A 74 16.59 7.99 -6.39
CA ILE A 74 16.39 8.49 -5.04
C ILE A 74 16.30 7.33 -4.07
N PRO A 75 17.32 7.08 -3.24
CA PRO A 75 17.26 6.10 -2.16
C PRO A 75 16.47 6.66 -0.98
N VAL A 76 15.45 5.92 -0.51
CA VAL A 76 14.55 6.36 0.55
C VAL A 76 14.27 5.26 1.58
N SER A 77 13.81 5.64 2.75
CA SER A 77 13.06 4.77 3.65
C SER A 77 11.77 5.46 4.06
N VAL A 78 10.65 4.92 3.59
CA VAL A 78 9.32 5.41 3.99
C VAL A 78 9.09 5.15 5.47
N GLU A 79 9.49 3.97 5.96
CA GLU A 79 9.39 3.57 7.37
C GLU A 79 10.11 4.53 8.31
N LYS A 80 11.36 4.90 7.96
CA LYS A 80 12.22 5.81 8.75
C LYS A 80 12.12 7.27 8.33
N LYS A 81 11.24 7.59 7.37
CA LYS A 81 11.07 8.95 6.82
C LYS A 81 12.36 9.57 6.30
N ILE A 82 13.22 8.77 5.66
CA ILE A 82 14.51 9.22 5.10
C ILE A 82 14.30 9.62 3.64
N ASN A 83 14.78 10.79 3.24
CA ASN A 83 14.82 11.34 1.89
C ASN A 83 13.45 11.46 1.19
N LEU A 84 12.35 11.56 1.94
CA LEU A 84 11.01 11.67 1.34
C LEU A 84 10.79 13.03 0.66
N GLU A 85 11.34 14.10 1.22
CA GLU A 85 11.23 15.45 0.65
C GLU A 85 11.96 15.58 -0.69
N GLU A 86 13.04 14.81 -0.89
CA GLU A 86 13.76 14.77 -2.15
C GLU A 86 12.89 14.26 -3.31
N ILE A 87 11.97 13.31 -3.02
CA ILE A 87 11.01 12.81 -4.02
C ILE A 87 10.15 13.98 -4.53
N ILE A 88 9.57 14.75 -3.61
CA ILE A 88 8.70 15.88 -3.96
C ILE A 88 9.48 16.94 -4.71
N THR A 89 10.69 17.25 -4.23
CA THR A 89 11.59 18.23 -4.87
C THR A 89 11.93 17.82 -6.29
N GLU A 90 12.26 16.56 -6.52
CA GLU A 90 12.61 16.06 -7.85
C GLU A 90 11.41 16.02 -8.80
N ILE A 91 10.27 15.55 -8.33
CA ILE A 91 9.02 15.56 -9.11
C ILE A 91 8.66 16.99 -9.52
N SER A 92 8.76 17.94 -8.59
CA SER A 92 8.41 19.35 -8.82
C SER A 92 9.21 20.00 -9.96
N LYS A 93 10.47 19.62 -10.18
CA LYS A 93 11.30 20.12 -11.30
C LYS A 93 10.73 19.74 -12.67
N HIS A 94 9.95 18.67 -12.73
CA HIS A 94 9.39 18.13 -13.98
C HIS A 94 7.93 18.50 -14.19
N LEU A 95 7.28 19.14 -13.21
CA LEU A 95 5.91 19.62 -13.34
C LEU A 95 5.88 20.90 -14.18
N LYS A 96 4.83 21.03 -14.99
CA LYS A 96 4.53 22.26 -15.73
C LYS A 96 3.56 23.11 -14.92
N VAL A 97 3.75 24.41 -14.99
CA VAL A 97 2.76 25.36 -14.45
C VAL A 97 1.45 25.19 -15.23
N GLY A 98 0.37 24.97 -14.52
CA GLY A 98 -0.96 24.76 -15.11
C GLY A 98 -2.07 24.98 -14.07
N PRO A 99 -3.34 24.95 -14.50
CA PRO A 99 -4.45 25.02 -13.55
C PRO A 99 -4.43 23.81 -12.61
N ALA A 100 -4.90 23.99 -11.39
CA ALA A 100 -5.13 22.89 -10.48
C ALA A 100 -6.21 21.97 -11.03
N TYR A 101 -5.92 20.68 -11.17
CA TYR A 101 -6.88 19.67 -11.62
C TYR A 101 -7.75 19.13 -10.50
N TYR A 102 -7.29 19.29 -9.25
CA TYR A 102 -7.98 18.88 -8.02
C TYR A 102 -8.04 20.06 -7.07
N ASP A 103 -9.03 20.09 -6.21
CA ASP A 103 -9.10 21.08 -5.14
C ASP A 103 -7.93 20.90 -4.17
N ILE A 104 -7.39 22.01 -3.65
CA ILE A 104 -6.25 21.98 -2.71
C ILE A 104 -6.61 21.21 -1.42
N GLU A 105 -7.90 21.13 -1.09
CA GLU A 105 -8.42 20.41 0.06
C GLU A 105 -8.69 18.92 -0.21
N GLU A 106 -8.67 18.47 -1.48
CA GLU A 106 -8.80 17.07 -1.84
C GLU A 106 -7.46 16.34 -1.75
N TYR A 107 -7.22 15.65 -0.65
CA TYR A 107 -5.98 14.87 -0.42
C TYR A 107 -5.92 13.56 -1.20
N THR A 108 -7.05 13.07 -1.72
CA THR A 108 -7.15 11.81 -2.47
C THR A 108 -8.40 11.78 -3.34
N ASP A 109 -8.30 11.14 -4.50
CA ASP A 109 -9.42 10.80 -5.39
C ASP A 109 -10.15 9.51 -4.96
N GLN A 110 -9.67 8.87 -3.90
CA GLN A 110 -10.30 7.68 -3.34
C GLN A 110 -11.63 8.05 -2.68
N THR A 111 -12.63 7.22 -2.94
CA THR A 111 -13.90 7.35 -2.21
C THR A 111 -13.69 7.04 -0.72
N LEU A 112 -14.50 7.66 0.14
CA LEU A 112 -14.47 7.39 1.59
C LEU A 112 -14.60 5.88 1.89
N ARG A 113 -15.31 5.14 1.05
CA ARG A 113 -15.43 3.68 1.12
C ARG A 113 -14.08 2.98 0.93
N GLN A 114 -13.34 3.36 -0.09
CA GLN A 114 -12.01 2.81 -0.37
C GLN A 114 -11.02 3.12 0.75
N LEU A 115 -11.09 4.33 1.30
CA LEU A 115 -10.27 4.73 2.45
C LEU A 115 -10.55 3.85 3.67
N VAL A 116 -11.82 3.58 3.98
CA VAL A 116 -12.21 2.67 5.07
C VAL A 116 -11.64 1.26 4.84
N GLU A 117 -11.77 0.73 3.62
CA GLU A 117 -11.27 -0.59 3.23
C GLU A 117 -9.75 -0.69 3.40
N GLU A 118 -9.01 0.32 2.94
CA GLU A 118 -7.55 0.38 3.07
C GLU A 118 -7.08 0.47 4.52
N ILE A 119 -7.72 1.29 5.35
CA ILE A 119 -7.35 1.42 6.76
C ILE A 119 -7.63 0.11 7.52
N ILE A 120 -8.77 -0.53 7.30
CA ILE A 120 -9.06 -1.85 7.93
C ILE A 120 -8.02 -2.87 7.48
N ARG A 121 -7.70 -2.90 6.18
CA ARG A 121 -6.70 -3.80 5.61
C ARG A 121 -5.32 -3.55 6.19
N GLU A 122 -4.90 -2.30 6.32
CA GLU A 122 -3.62 -1.92 6.94
C GLU A 122 -3.53 -2.43 8.38
N LYS A 123 -4.58 -2.27 9.19
CA LYS A 123 -4.56 -2.78 10.59
C LYS A 123 -4.51 -4.29 10.63
N ALA A 124 -5.21 -4.97 9.73
CA ALA A 124 -5.13 -6.41 9.61
C ALA A 124 -3.70 -6.87 9.22
N LEU A 125 -3.08 -6.21 8.22
CA LEU A 125 -1.70 -6.48 7.80
C LEU A 125 -0.67 -6.30 8.93
N ARG A 126 -0.88 -5.31 9.81
CA ARG A 126 0.03 -5.01 10.92
C ARG A 126 -0.14 -5.93 12.14
N LEU A 127 -1.31 -6.53 12.29
CA LEU A 127 -1.65 -7.34 13.47
C LEU A 127 -1.66 -8.83 13.22
N LEU A 128 -1.66 -9.24 11.95
CA LEU A 128 -1.63 -10.63 11.53
C LEU A 128 -0.24 -11.00 11.05
N ASP A 129 0.18 -12.20 11.39
CA ASP A 129 1.49 -12.75 11.04
C ASP A 129 1.39 -13.75 9.88
N ASP A 130 2.54 -14.16 9.35
CA ASP A 130 2.74 -15.18 8.32
C ASP A 130 2.05 -14.86 6.97
N GLU A 131 1.44 -15.84 6.35
CA GLU A 131 0.81 -15.75 5.02
C GLU A 131 -0.62 -15.19 5.05
N VAL A 132 -1.25 -15.06 6.23
CA VAL A 132 -2.65 -14.63 6.36
C VAL A 132 -2.89 -13.23 5.80
N PRO A 133 -2.00 -12.25 6.05
CA PRO A 133 -2.16 -10.88 5.55
C PRO A 133 -2.25 -10.80 4.01
N HIS A 134 -1.53 -11.63 3.31
CA HIS A 134 -1.47 -11.62 1.84
C HIS A 134 -2.74 -12.20 1.17
N GLY A 135 -3.52 -12.95 1.93
CA GLY A 135 -4.75 -13.60 1.45
C GLY A 135 -6.03 -12.90 1.87
N ILE A 136 -5.98 -11.65 2.34
CA ILE A 136 -7.16 -10.90 2.78
C ILE A 136 -7.53 -9.78 1.83
N TYR A 137 -8.82 -9.52 1.79
CA TYR A 137 -9.45 -8.44 1.08
C TYR A 137 -10.56 -7.84 1.97
N VAL A 138 -10.79 -6.54 1.88
CA VAL A 138 -11.83 -5.84 2.66
C VAL A 138 -12.85 -5.22 1.72
N GLU A 139 -14.12 -5.37 2.05
CA GLU A 139 -15.25 -4.75 1.33
C GLU A 139 -16.15 -4.01 2.32
N THR A 140 -16.46 -2.76 2.04
CA THR A 140 -17.44 -1.99 2.79
C THR A 140 -18.82 -2.27 2.23
N GLU A 141 -19.64 -3.04 2.96
CA GLU A 141 -20.98 -3.43 2.55
C GLU A 141 -21.98 -2.27 2.72
N LYS A 142 -21.84 -1.53 3.83
CA LYS A 142 -22.75 -0.42 4.16
C LYS A 142 -21.98 0.75 4.75
N MET A 143 -22.38 1.94 4.34
CA MET A 143 -21.90 3.18 4.89
C MET A 143 -23.04 4.20 4.88
N LYS A 144 -23.43 4.65 6.07
CA LYS A 144 -24.53 5.58 6.22
C LYS A 144 -24.23 6.59 7.32
N GLU A 145 -24.38 7.84 6.98
CA GLU A 145 -24.37 8.93 7.93
C GLU A 145 -25.70 9.00 8.69
N ARG A 146 -25.65 9.24 9.96
CA ARG A 146 -26.80 9.55 10.82
C ARG A 146 -26.41 10.48 11.94
N GLU A 147 -27.38 11.05 12.60
CA GLU A 147 -27.18 11.82 13.83
C GLU A 147 -27.31 10.92 15.06
N THR A 148 -26.50 11.21 16.07
CA THR A 148 -26.66 10.65 17.41
C THR A 148 -27.87 11.26 18.11
N LYS A 149 -28.28 10.72 19.26
CA LYS A 149 -29.33 11.32 20.09
C LYS A 149 -28.98 12.74 20.58
N SER A 150 -27.72 13.09 20.58
CA SER A 150 -27.21 14.43 20.92
C SER A 150 -27.07 15.36 19.71
N GLY A 151 -27.48 14.95 18.52
CA GLY A 151 -27.38 15.74 17.28
C GLY A 151 -26.00 15.75 16.62
N GLU A 152 -25.04 14.94 17.12
CA GLU A 152 -23.70 14.86 16.52
C GLU A 152 -23.72 13.90 15.33
N PRO A 153 -23.03 14.21 14.22
CA PRO A 153 -22.91 13.31 13.09
C PRO A 153 -22.08 12.08 13.45
N ILE A 154 -22.51 10.93 12.97
CA ILE A 154 -21.81 9.63 13.13
C ILE A 154 -21.99 8.80 11.86
N TYR A 155 -20.92 8.14 11.42
CA TYR A 155 -20.98 7.16 10.34
C TYR A 155 -21.17 5.75 10.88
N ASP A 156 -22.24 5.07 10.46
CA ASP A 156 -22.41 3.63 10.60
C ASP A 156 -21.73 2.94 9.43
N VAL A 157 -20.65 2.21 9.71
CA VAL A 157 -19.86 1.50 8.73
C VAL A 157 -19.91 0.01 9.00
N GLU A 158 -20.28 -0.75 7.98
CA GLU A 158 -20.28 -2.21 8.00
C GLU A 158 -19.32 -2.73 6.94
N ALA A 159 -18.29 -3.46 7.36
CA ALA A 159 -17.26 -3.99 6.48
C ALA A 159 -17.02 -5.49 6.71
N THR A 160 -16.59 -6.18 5.68
CA THR A 160 -16.24 -7.61 5.73
C THR A 160 -14.81 -7.83 5.28
N ILE A 161 -14.04 -8.52 6.12
CA ILE A 161 -12.72 -9.05 5.74
C ILE A 161 -12.95 -10.42 5.12
N TYR A 162 -12.60 -10.56 3.84
CA TYR A 162 -12.59 -11.85 3.16
C TYR A 162 -11.23 -12.49 3.26
N CYS A 163 -11.20 -13.80 3.46
CA CYS A 163 -9.98 -14.60 3.50
C CYS A 163 -10.14 -15.89 2.69
N LEU A 164 -9.01 -16.53 2.34
CA LEU A 164 -8.98 -17.68 1.44
C LEU A 164 -9.48 -18.99 2.07
N ARG A 165 -9.27 -19.16 3.39
CA ARG A 165 -9.48 -20.45 4.07
C ARG A 165 -10.09 -20.28 5.45
N ASN A 166 -10.75 -21.33 5.95
CA ASN A 166 -11.31 -21.35 7.31
C ASN A 166 -10.24 -21.22 8.41
N SER A 167 -9.03 -21.74 8.20
CA SER A 167 -7.91 -21.54 9.12
C SER A 167 -7.55 -20.07 9.24
N HIS A 168 -7.49 -19.32 8.14
CA HIS A 168 -7.26 -17.87 8.14
C HIS A 168 -8.37 -17.11 8.86
N LYS A 169 -9.63 -17.51 8.66
CA LYS A 169 -10.77 -16.93 9.38
C LYS A 169 -10.62 -17.06 10.90
N GLY A 170 -10.19 -18.25 11.38
CA GLY A 170 -9.94 -18.47 12.80
C GLY A 170 -8.84 -17.55 13.36
N ILE A 171 -7.74 -17.35 12.61
CA ILE A 171 -6.63 -16.46 13.00
C ILE A 171 -7.09 -15.00 13.03
N ILE A 172 -7.84 -14.53 12.01
CA ILE A 172 -8.34 -13.16 11.91
C ILE A 172 -9.32 -12.84 13.03
N ILE A 173 -10.19 -13.79 13.42
CA ILE A 173 -11.12 -13.63 14.54
C ILE A 173 -10.33 -13.66 15.85
N GLY A 174 -9.41 -14.61 15.99
CA GLY A 174 -8.64 -14.86 17.20
C GLY A 174 -9.46 -15.46 18.33
N LYS A 175 -8.78 -15.77 19.45
CA LYS A 175 -9.44 -16.32 20.65
C LYS A 175 -10.49 -15.31 21.15
N ASP A 176 -11.73 -15.78 21.34
CA ASP A 176 -12.86 -14.98 21.81
C ASP A 176 -13.12 -13.69 21.00
N GLY A 177 -12.74 -13.67 19.72
CA GLY A 177 -12.90 -12.52 18.84
C GLY A 177 -11.90 -11.36 19.12
N ASN A 178 -10.90 -11.58 19.96
CA ASN A 178 -10.02 -10.51 20.42
C ASN A 178 -9.16 -9.89 19.29
N MET A 179 -8.70 -10.69 18.32
CA MET A 179 -7.90 -10.16 17.21
C MET A 179 -8.75 -9.26 16.31
N LEU A 180 -9.93 -9.71 15.91
CA LEU A 180 -10.87 -8.92 15.10
C LEU A 180 -11.28 -7.62 15.81
N LYS A 181 -11.52 -7.69 17.12
CA LYS A 181 -11.82 -6.51 17.94
C LYS A 181 -10.66 -5.51 17.94
N ARG A 182 -9.41 -5.96 18.03
CA ARG A 182 -8.23 -5.10 17.95
C ARG A 182 -8.12 -4.43 16.58
N ILE A 183 -8.25 -5.21 15.49
CA ILE A 183 -8.23 -4.69 14.13
C ILE A 183 -9.28 -3.59 13.96
N ALA A 184 -10.55 -3.87 14.33
CA ALA A 184 -11.64 -2.92 14.22
C ALA A 184 -11.44 -1.66 15.08
N SER A 185 -10.92 -1.82 16.32
CA SER A 185 -10.68 -0.69 17.22
C SER A 185 -9.59 0.25 16.69
N TYR A 186 -8.47 -0.29 16.22
CA TYR A 186 -7.40 0.54 15.66
C TYR A 186 -7.83 1.20 14.34
N ALA A 187 -8.54 0.47 13.48
CA ALA A 187 -9.08 1.05 12.26
C ALA A 187 -10.04 2.20 12.55
N ARG A 188 -10.96 2.02 13.52
CA ARG A 188 -11.88 3.07 13.94
C ARG A 188 -11.15 4.31 14.46
N MET A 189 -10.15 4.13 15.32
CA MET A 189 -9.39 5.27 15.88
C MET A 189 -8.71 6.09 14.77
N ASP A 190 -8.10 5.44 13.79
CA ASP A 190 -7.45 6.15 12.70
C ASP A 190 -8.46 6.83 11.77
N LEU A 191 -9.58 6.18 11.48
CA LEU A 191 -10.67 6.76 10.70
C LEU A 191 -11.30 7.97 11.40
N GLU A 192 -11.59 7.89 12.68
CA GLU A 192 -12.13 9.00 13.47
C GLU A 192 -11.17 10.19 13.49
N LYS A 193 -9.86 9.92 13.61
CA LYS A 193 -8.84 10.97 13.57
C LYS A 193 -8.70 11.62 12.19
N MET A 194 -8.80 10.83 11.12
CA MET A 194 -8.61 11.31 9.75
C MET A 194 -9.82 12.12 9.27
N LEU A 195 -11.02 11.70 9.63
CA LEU A 195 -12.27 12.28 9.16
C LEU A 195 -12.83 13.34 10.12
N ASP A 196 -12.23 13.49 11.30
CA ASP A 196 -12.73 14.35 12.39
C ASP A 196 -14.21 14.08 12.71
N MET A 197 -14.60 12.80 12.66
CA MET A 197 -15.99 12.35 12.83
C MET A 197 -16.06 11.05 13.63
N LYS A 198 -17.16 10.87 14.36
CA LYS A 198 -17.41 9.60 15.08
C LYS A 198 -17.78 8.49 14.11
N ILE A 199 -17.26 7.28 14.35
CA ILE A 199 -17.49 6.11 13.52
C ILE A 199 -17.96 4.92 14.36
N ASN A 200 -19.10 4.36 14.00
CA ASN A 200 -19.59 3.08 14.50
C ASN A 200 -19.19 1.98 13.50
N LEU A 201 -18.02 1.39 13.69
CA LEU A 201 -17.45 0.39 12.81
C LEU A 201 -17.82 -1.02 13.27
N LYS A 202 -18.46 -1.79 12.38
CA LYS A 202 -18.70 -3.23 12.53
C LYS A 202 -17.92 -3.99 11.47
N VAL A 203 -17.17 -5.00 11.87
CA VAL A 203 -16.35 -5.81 10.96
C VAL A 203 -16.68 -7.28 11.12
N TRP A 204 -16.90 -7.97 9.98
CA TRP A 204 -17.11 -9.42 9.91
C TRP A 204 -15.97 -10.10 9.16
N VAL A 205 -15.89 -11.43 9.28
CA VAL A 205 -14.93 -12.24 8.55
C VAL A 205 -15.68 -13.35 7.80
N LYS A 206 -15.49 -13.39 6.48
CA LYS A 206 -16.07 -14.42 5.60
C LYS A 206 -14.95 -15.13 4.83
N VAL A 207 -15.14 -16.43 4.58
CA VAL A 207 -14.25 -17.18 3.68
C VAL A 207 -14.76 -17.04 2.26
N LYS A 208 -13.85 -16.77 1.33
CA LYS A 208 -14.12 -16.75 -0.11
C LYS A 208 -12.92 -17.37 -0.81
N GLU A 209 -13.09 -18.65 -1.15
CA GLU A 209 -12.06 -19.42 -1.81
C GLU A 209 -11.78 -18.85 -3.21
N ASP A 210 -10.53 -18.98 -3.66
CA ASP A 210 -10.06 -18.60 -5.01
C ASP A 210 -10.37 -17.17 -5.50
N TRP A 211 -10.68 -16.23 -4.60
CA TRP A 211 -10.95 -14.86 -5.02
C TRP A 211 -9.77 -14.20 -5.77
N GLN A 212 -8.54 -14.63 -5.47
CA GLN A 212 -7.31 -14.11 -6.09
C GLN A 212 -7.14 -14.55 -7.55
N ASN A 213 -7.82 -15.60 -7.98
CA ASN A 213 -7.77 -16.12 -9.35
C ASN A 213 -9.01 -15.72 -10.18
N ASN A 214 -9.91 -14.93 -9.64
CA ASN A 214 -11.14 -14.52 -10.30
C ASN A 214 -11.03 -13.08 -10.81
N ASP A 215 -10.76 -12.91 -12.10
CA ASP A 215 -10.59 -11.61 -12.75
C ASP A 215 -11.75 -10.64 -12.50
N ASN A 216 -12.98 -11.13 -12.41
CA ASN A 216 -14.16 -10.31 -12.13
C ASN A 216 -14.13 -9.78 -10.68
N LEU A 217 -13.67 -10.59 -9.74
CA LEU A 217 -13.50 -10.19 -8.35
C LEU A 217 -12.31 -9.23 -8.19
N ILE A 218 -11.19 -9.52 -8.85
CA ILE A 218 -10.02 -8.64 -8.84
C ILE A 218 -10.39 -7.25 -9.39
N LYS A 219 -11.12 -7.20 -10.52
CA LYS A 219 -11.62 -5.93 -11.08
C LYS A 219 -12.63 -5.24 -10.17
N LYS A 220 -13.55 -5.99 -9.57
CA LYS A 220 -14.51 -5.46 -8.59
C LYS A 220 -13.80 -4.85 -7.39
N PHE A 221 -12.73 -5.47 -6.97
CA PHE A 221 -11.95 -5.10 -5.80
C PHE A 221 -10.88 -4.04 -6.08
N LYS A 222 -10.75 -3.60 -7.35
CA LYS A 222 -9.76 -2.59 -7.78
C LYS A 222 -8.33 -2.89 -7.31
N LEU A 223 -7.99 -4.17 -7.22
CA LEU A 223 -6.65 -4.64 -6.90
C LEU A 223 -5.81 -4.72 -8.20
N GLN A 224 -5.69 -3.62 -8.91
CA GLN A 224 -4.80 -3.48 -10.08
C GLN A 224 -3.57 -2.68 -9.70
#